data_a53b0ce73a5ad31beadbbc7565f491b4
#
_entry.id   a53b0ce73a5ad31beadbbc7565f491b4
#
_cell.length_a   1.000
_cell.length_b   1.000
_cell.length_c   1.000
_cell.angle_alpha   90.00
_cell.angle_beta   90.00
_cell.angle_gamma   90.00
#
_symmetry.space_group_name_H-M   'P 1'
#
loop_
_entity.id
_entity.type
_entity.pdbx_description
1 polymer ?
#
loop_
_entity_poly.entity_id
_entity_poly.type
_entity_poly.pdbx_seq_one_letter_code
_entity_poly.pdbx_strand_id
1 'polypeptide(L)'
;MGINYVFDTTFSADLTIMEEGNEFVKRFTSGELKDRPMFTSCCPGWVRFIKSQFPHLVKYLSSAKSPQQMFGAVMKTYFAEKLGVSPEKIYTVSVMPCVAKKAEREMDLYYEEYAGHDIDAVITTRELIRMIRSAHISPQTLVDVESDRPMHEGTGAGVIFGATGGVMEAALRSAYYIIKGENPPAEAFTAVRSQGFNENDGVQEANFQINDITVRTAVVSGLGNTRELIRKIESGEVHYDFVEVMACPGGCVGGGGQPIHDGEE
;
A
#
# COMPACT_ATOMS: atom_id res chain seq x y z
N MET A 1 -12.75 -0.57 25.47
CA MET A 1 -13.17 -1.40 24.34
C MET A 1 -12.57 -2.83 24.35
N GLY A 2 -11.73 -3.18 25.33
CA GLY A 2 -11.15 -4.52 25.47
C GLY A 2 -10.06 -4.86 24.44
N ILE A 3 -9.42 -3.86 23.87
CA ILE A 3 -8.29 -3.99 22.94
C ILE A 3 -7.01 -4.11 23.78
N ASN A 4 -6.18 -5.13 23.51
CA ASN A 4 -4.96 -5.36 24.27
C ASN A 4 -3.77 -4.55 23.73
N TYR A 5 -3.68 -4.40 22.40
CA TYR A 5 -2.59 -3.71 21.72
C TYR A 5 -3.15 -2.84 20.60
N VAL A 6 -2.52 -1.70 20.35
CA VAL A 6 -2.85 -0.77 19.27
C VAL A 6 -1.56 -0.39 18.54
N PHE A 7 -1.48 -0.72 17.27
CA PHE A 7 -0.30 -0.52 16.43
C PHE A 7 -0.57 0.44 15.28
N ASP A 8 0.49 1.10 14.81
CA ASP A 8 0.46 1.91 13.60
C ASP A 8 0.78 1.04 12.37
N THR A 9 -0.05 1.14 11.33
CA THR A 9 0.12 0.42 10.06
C THR A 9 1.33 0.91 9.26
N THR A 10 1.91 2.07 9.55
CA THR A 10 3.12 2.58 8.89
C THR A 10 4.29 1.61 8.99
N PHE A 11 4.43 0.90 10.11
CA PHE A 11 5.42 -0.17 10.26
C PHE A 11 5.32 -1.24 9.16
N SER A 12 4.11 -1.72 8.88
CA SER A 12 3.91 -2.75 7.85
C SER A 12 3.94 -2.18 6.43
N ALA A 13 3.68 -0.89 6.27
CA ALA A 13 3.93 -0.21 5.01
C ALA A 13 5.41 -0.25 4.65
N ASP A 14 6.30 -0.01 5.61
CA ASP A 14 7.75 -0.14 5.40
C ASP A 14 8.14 -1.58 4.99
N LEU A 15 7.55 -2.61 5.61
CA LEU A 15 7.79 -4.00 5.21
C LEU A 15 7.33 -4.25 3.76
N THR A 16 6.15 -3.78 3.39
CA THR A 16 5.64 -3.89 2.02
C THR A 16 6.59 -3.22 1.02
N ILE A 17 7.06 -2.01 1.34
CA ILE A 17 7.99 -1.26 0.49
C ILE A 17 9.31 -1.99 0.30
N MET A 18 9.84 -2.59 1.35
CA MET A 18 11.10 -3.36 1.29
C MET A 18 10.96 -4.58 0.38
N GLU A 19 9.86 -5.33 0.51
CA GLU A 19 9.57 -6.49 -0.33
C GLU A 19 9.32 -6.08 -1.79
N GLU A 20 8.48 -5.09 -2.02
CA GLU A 20 8.13 -4.61 -3.37
C GLU A 20 9.33 -3.98 -4.08
N GLY A 21 10.14 -3.19 -3.38
CA GLY A 21 11.36 -2.60 -3.92
C GLY A 21 12.40 -3.68 -4.29
N ASN A 22 12.56 -4.71 -3.45
CA ASN A 22 13.46 -5.84 -3.73
C ASN A 22 12.95 -6.67 -4.93
N GLU A 23 11.64 -6.93 -5.00
CA GLU A 23 11.02 -7.61 -6.15
C GLU A 23 11.24 -6.80 -7.43
N PHE A 24 10.99 -5.48 -7.38
CA PHE A 24 11.20 -4.61 -8.53
C PHE A 24 12.64 -4.70 -9.05
N VAL A 25 13.64 -4.55 -8.17
CA VAL A 25 15.05 -4.64 -8.57
C VAL A 25 15.36 -6.00 -9.22
N LYS A 26 14.89 -7.10 -8.65
CA LYS A 26 15.10 -8.45 -9.20
C LYS A 26 14.48 -8.60 -10.59
N ARG A 27 13.21 -8.22 -10.75
CA ARG A 27 12.47 -8.36 -12.03
C ARG A 27 13.02 -7.41 -13.10
N PHE A 28 13.43 -6.21 -12.70
CA PHE A 28 14.03 -5.23 -13.60
C PHE A 28 15.40 -5.72 -14.10
N THR A 29 16.28 -6.15 -13.22
CA THR A 29 17.65 -6.58 -13.57
C THR A 29 17.66 -7.91 -14.33
N SER A 30 16.69 -8.80 -14.10
CA SER A 30 16.54 -10.03 -14.89
C SER A 30 16.04 -9.78 -16.31
N GLY A 31 15.51 -8.60 -16.60
CA GLY A 31 14.92 -8.25 -17.88
C GLY A 31 13.48 -8.75 -18.07
N GLU A 32 12.83 -9.20 -17.01
CA GLU A 32 11.41 -9.63 -17.02
C GLU A 32 10.46 -8.47 -17.38
N LEU A 33 10.86 -7.23 -17.08
CA LEU A 33 10.03 -6.03 -17.29
C LEU A 33 10.26 -5.35 -18.65
N LYS A 34 10.92 -6.02 -19.60
CA LYS A 34 11.22 -5.42 -20.92
C LYS A 34 9.97 -5.05 -21.72
N ASP A 35 8.94 -5.87 -21.63
CA ASP A 35 7.73 -5.72 -22.45
C ASP A 35 6.56 -5.09 -21.67
N ARG A 36 6.55 -5.21 -20.36
CA ARG A 36 5.47 -4.73 -19.49
C ARG A 36 6.03 -4.30 -18.14
N PRO A 37 5.48 -3.23 -17.55
CA PRO A 37 5.90 -2.79 -16.23
C PRO A 37 5.50 -3.75 -15.12
N MET A 38 6.20 -3.69 -14.00
CA MET A 38 5.64 -4.17 -12.73
C MET A 38 4.58 -3.16 -12.25
N PHE A 39 3.45 -3.67 -11.74
CA PHE A 39 2.40 -2.87 -11.12
C PHE A 39 2.39 -3.08 -9.61
N THR A 40 2.13 -2.03 -8.83
CA THR A 40 1.87 -2.17 -7.39
C THR A 40 0.64 -3.05 -7.14
N SER A 41 0.57 -3.72 -5.99
CA SER A 41 -0.53 -4.64 -5.64
C SER A 41 -1.23 -4.34 -4.33
N CYS A 42 -0.83 -3.28 -3.62
CA CYS A 42 -1.36 -2.94 -2.31
C CYS A 42 -2.80 -2.38 -2.31
N CYS A 43 -3.33 -1.95 -3.47
CA CYS A 43 -4.69 -1.44 -3.62
C CYS A 43 -5.66 -2.55 -4.06
N PRO A 44 -6.54 -3.08 -3.19
CA PRO A 44 -7.43 -4.20 -3.54
C PRO A 44 -8.51 -3.83 -4.56
N GLY A 45 -8.91 -2.56 -4.65
CA GLY A 45 -9.79 -2.08 -5.71
C GLY A 45 -9.15 -2.23 -7.09
N TRP A 46 -7.89 -1.87 -7.19
CA TRP A 46 -7.08 -2.07 -8.39
C TRP A 46 -6.86 -3.56 -8.70
N VAL A 47 -6.45 -4.35 -7.71
CA VAL A 47 -6.22 -5.80 -7.91
C VAL A 47 -7.47 -6.52 -8.43
N ARG A 48 -8.66 -6.17 -7.93
CA ARG A 48 -9.92 -6.71 -8.45
C ARG A 48 -10.21 -6.24 -9.87
N PHE A 49 -9.90 -4.98 -10.18
CA PHE A 49 -10.10 -4.42 -11.51
C PHE A 49 -9.22 -5.12 -12.55
N ILE A 50 -7.91 -5.26 -12.30
CA ILE A 50 -7.00 -5.91 -13.26
C ILE A 50 -7.35 -7.38 -13.44
N LYS A 51 -7.69 -8.11 -12.36
CA LYS A 51 -8.14 -9.51 -12.45
C LYS A 51 -9.38 -9.70 -13.32
N SER A 52 -10.30 -8.73 -13.31
CA SER A 52 -11.55 -8.82 -14.09
C SER A 52 -11.43 -8.27 -15.50
N GLN A 53 -10.69 -7.19 -15.72
CA GLN A 53 -10.64 -6.48 -17.00
C GLN A 53 -9.39 -6.83 -17.84
N PHE A 54 -8.29 -7.18 -17.21
CA PHE A 54 -7.00 -7.47 -17.84
C PHE A 54 -6.32 -8.69 -17.20
N PRO A 55 -6.96 -9.88 -17.18
CA PRO A 55 -6.46 -11.04 -16.44
C PRO A 55 -5.07 -11.50 -16.89
N HIS A 56 -4.70 -11.26 -18.13
CA HIS A 56 -3.39 -11.59 -18.69
C HIS A 56 -2.24 -10.73 -18.12
N LEU A 57 -2.56 -9.58 -17.52
CA LEU A 57 -1.59 -8.70 -16.87
C LEU A 57 -1.38 -8.99 -15.37
N VAL A 58 -2.17 -9.88 -14.77
CA VAL A 58 -2.09 -10.20 -13.35
C VAL A 58 -0.69 -10.67 -12.93
N LYS A 59 0.02 -11.38 -13.80
CA LYS A 59 1.40 -11.82 -13.54
C LYS A 59 2.43 -10.71 -13.39
N TYR A 60 2.08 -9.49 -13.80
CA TYR A 60 2.94 -8.31 -13.64
C TYR A 60 2.62 -7.49 -12.38
N LEU A 61 1.62 -7.88 -11.59
CA LEU A 61 1.45 -7.33 -10.26
C LEU A 61 2.64 -7.69 -9.36
N SER A 62 2.97 -6.81 -8.44
CA SER A 62 3.85 -7.15 -7.32
C SER A 62 3.26 -8.32 -6.52
N SER A 63 4.11 -9.21 -6.05
CA SER A 63 3.74 -10.33 -5.18
C SER A 63 3.72 -9.94 -3.70
N ALA A 64 4.15 -8.72 -3.34
CA ALA A 64 4.17 -8.25 -1.98
C ALA A 64 2.75 -8.15 -1.40
N LYS A 65 2.57 -8.64 -0.16
CA LYS A 65 1.34 -8.41 0.60
C LYS A 65 1.13 -6.91 0.84
N SER A 66 -0.12 -6.47 0.85
CA SER A 66 -0.43 -5.09 1.25
C SER A 66 -0.06 -4.84 2.71
N PRO A 67 0.15 -3.57 3.15
CA PRO A 67 0.46 -3.27 4.54
C PRO A 67 -0.49 -3.90 5.55
N GLN A 68 -1.79 -3.95 5.26
CA GLN A 68 -2.76 -4.65 6.10
C GLN A 68 -2.42 -6.13 6.27
N GLN A 69 -2.22 -6.85 5.18
CA GLN A 69 -1.94 -8.29 5.21
C GLN A 69 -0.53 -8.58 5.74
N MET A 70 0.44 -7.73 5.42
CA MET A 70 1.80 -7.82 5.96
C MET A 70 1.78 -7.70 7.49
N PHE A 71 0.99 -6.75 8.02
CA PHE A 71 0.85 -6.59 9.47
C PHE A 71 0.23 -7.83 10.12
N GLY A 72 -0.86 -8.35 9.54
CA GLY A 72 -1.51 -9.54 10.04
C GLY A 72 -0.58 -10.75 10.08
N ALA A 73 0.19 -10.96 9.02
CA ALA A 73 1.19 -12.03 8.97
C ALA A 73 2.23 -11.88 10.10
N VAL A 74 2.75 -10.66 10.36
CA VAL A 74 3.67 -10.39 11.48
C VAL A 74 3.02 -10.67 12.83
N MET A 75 1.74 -10.32 13.01
CA MET A 75 1.01 -10.58 14.25
C MET A 75 0.83 -12.07 14.50
N LYS A 76 0.46 -12.82 13.48
CA LYS A 76 0.21 -14.27 13.57
C LYS A 76 1.50 -15.11 13.63
N THR A 77 2.66 -14.54 13.34
CA THR A 77 3.95 -15.23 13.39
C THR A 77 4.84 -14.66 14.49
N TYR A 78 5.63 -13.66 14.20
CA TYR A 78 6.62 -13.06 15.09
C TYR A 78 6.02 -12.58 16.42
N PHE A 79 4.89 -11.85 16.37
CA PHE A 79 4.32 -11.29 17.59
C PHE A 79 3.66 -12.37 18.47
N ALA A 80 3.06 -13.40 17.85
CA ALA A 80 2.56 -14.57 18.56
C ALA A 80 3.67 -15.30 19.31
N GLU A 81 4.82 -15.52 18.66
CA GLU A 81 6.02 -16.11 19.26
C GLU A 81 6.54 -15.24 20.41
N LYS A 82 6.66 -13.93 20.19
CA LYS A 82 7.12 -12.97 21.20
C LYS A 82 6.24 -12.96 22.46
N LEU A 83 4.95 -13.16 22.31
CA LEU A 83 4.00 -13.26 23.42
C LEU A 83 3.93 -14.66 24.03
N GLY A 84 4.49 -15.67 23.40
CA GLY A 84 4.38 -17.08 23.81
C GLY A 84 2.94 -17.61 23.72
N VAL A 85 2.16 -17.14 22.74
CA VAL A 85 0.78 -17.58 22.51
C VAL A 85 0.63 -18.24 21.14
N SER A 86 -0.34 -19.14 21.02
CA SER A 86 -0.68 -19.72 19.72
C SER A 86 -1.30 -18.66 18.79
N PRO A 87 -0.93 -18.62 17.50
CA PRO A 87 -1.42 -17.65 16.52
C PRO A 87 -2.95 -17.51 16.48
N GLU A 88 -3.67 -18.59 16.61
CA GLU A 88 -5.14 -18.64 16.64
C GLU A 88 -5.78 -17.88 17.80
N LYS A 89 -5.01 -17.56 18.86
CA LYS A 89 -5.46 -16.75 19.99
C LYS A 89 -5.32 -15.27 19.77
N ILE A 90 -4.67 -14.85 18.68
CA ILE A 90 -4.53 -13.46 18.30
C ILE A 90 -5.66 -13.12 17.34
N TYR A 91 -6.52 -12.19 17.75
CA TYR A 91 -7.59 -11.65 16.92
C TYR A 91 -7.18 -10.25 16.43
N THR A 92 -6.90 -10.13 15.13
CA THR A 92 -6.42 -8.91 14.50
C THR A 92 -7.57 -8.13 13.87
N VAL A 93 -7.70 -6.87 14.26
CA VAL A 93 -8.68 -5.94 13.67
C VAL A 93 -7.93 -4.81 12.99
N SER A 94 -8.14 -4.65 11.70
CA SER A 94 -7.56 -3.53 10.96
C SER A 94 -8.58 -2.40 10.80
N VAL A 95 -8.13 -1.16 11.03
CA VAL A 95 -8.91 0.06 10.78
C VAL A 95 -8.39 0.70 9.51
N MET A 96 -9.23 0.76 8.48
CA MET A 96 -8.79 1.15 7.14
C MET A 96 -9.65 2.28 6.53
N PRO A 97 -9.04 3.19 5.79
CA PRO A 97 -9.77 4.21 5.03
C PRO A 97 -10.48 3.64 3.80
N CYS A 98 -10.50 2.32 3.65
CA CYS A 98 -10.83 1.61 2.42
C CYS A 98 -11.85 0.49 2.65
N VAL A 99 -12.96 0.52 1.91
CA VAL A 99 -13.98 -0.54 1.95
C VAL A 99 -13.49 -1.83 1.27
N ALA A 100 -12.69 -1.71 0.22
CA ALA A 100 -12.19 -2.86 -0.54
C ALA A 100 -11.23 -3.76 0.28
N LYS A 101 -10.64 -3.24 1.36
CA LYS A 101 -9.83 -4.00 2.31
C LYS A 101 -10.62 -5.10 3.03
N LYS A 102 -11.94 -4.96 3.15
CA LYS A 102 -12.82 -6.03 3.64
C LYS A 102 -12.83 -7.24 2.71
N ALA A 103 -12.88 -6.97 1.40
CA ALA A 103 -12.85 -8.03 0.41
C ALA A 103 -11.43 -8.63 0.20
N GLU A 104 -10.38 -7.86 0.43
CA GLU A 104 -9.01 -8.36 0.42
C GLU A 104 -8.81 -9.41 1.52
N ARG A 105 -9.31 -9.15 2.73
CA ARG A 105 -9.23 -10.07 3.86
C ARG A 105 -9.83 -11.45 3.55
N GLU A 106 -10.86 -11.52 2.72
CA GLU A 106 -11.56 -12.79 2.38
C GLU A 106 -10.84 -13.62 1.30
N MET A 107 -9.69 -13.16 0.79
CA MET A 107 -8.95 -13.93 -0.22
C MET A 107 -8.26 -15.14 0.42
N ASP A 108 -8.40 -16.33 -0.20
CA ASP A 108 -7.77 -17.57 0.26
C ASP A 108 -6.24 -17.46 0.36
N LEU A 109 -5.63 -16.57 -0.44
CA LEU A 109 -4.19 -16.27 -0.41
C LEU A 109 -3.68 -15.82 0.98
N TYR A 110 -4.57 -15.28 1.81
CA TYR A 110 -4.25 -14.74 3.15
C TYR A 110 -4.82 -15.61 4.28
N TYR A 111 -5.07 -16.88 3.99
CA TYR A 111 -5.52 -17.86 4.96
C TYR A 111 -4.44 -18.93 5.16
N GLU A 112 -4.11 -19.17 6.42
CA GLU A 112 -3.19 -20.23 6.86
C GLU A 112 -3.93 -21.20 7.79
N GLU A 113 -3.79 -22.50 7.54
CA GLU A 113 -4.51 -23.52 8.31
C GLU A 113 -4.23 -23.45 9.83
N TYR A 114 -2.97 -23.08 10.19
CA TYR A 114 -2.55 -23.00 11.59
C TYR A 114 -2.90 -21.67 12.30
N ALA A 115 -3.24 -20.63 11.56
CA ALA A 115 -3.41 -19.28 12.09
C ALA A 115 -4.72 -18.59 11.68
N GLY A 116 -5.46 -19.16 10.73
CA GLY A 116 -6.60 -18.52 10.09
C GLY A 116 -6.19 -17.43 9.13
N HIS A 117 -7.04 -16.43 8.93
CA HIS A 117 -6.70 -15.27 8.11
C HIS A 117 -5.64 -14.41 8.79
N ASP A 118 -4.77 -13.77 7.98
CA ASP A 118 -3.82 -12.77 8.47
C ASP A 118 -4.52 -11.66 9.27
N ILE A 119 -5.68 -11.20 8.78
CA ILE A 119 -6.54 -10.22 9.44
C ILE A 119 -7.91 -10.87 9.71
N ASP A 120 -8.37 -10.84 10.95
CA ASP A 120 -9.64 -11.47 11.35
C ASP A 120 -10.84 -10.56 11.06
N ALA A 121 -10.68 -9.25 11.18
CA ALA A 121 -11.74 -8.29 10.87
C ALA A 121 -11.18 -6.98 10.30
N VAL A 122 -11.96 -6.37 9.39
CA VAL A 122 -11.64 -5.05 8.84
C VAL A 122 -12.81 -4.11 9.13
N ILE A 123 -12.54 -3.00 9.80
CA ILE A 123 -13.47 -1.91 10.00
C ILE A 123 -12.95 -0.65 9.30
N THR A 124 -13.87 0.15 8.80
CA THR A 124 -13.51 1.44 8.19
C THR A 124 -13.35 2.52 9.25
N THR A 125 -12.66 3.60 8.91
CA THR A 125 -12.56 4.81 9.75
C THR A 125 -13.95 5.29 10.20
N ARG A 126 -14.93 5.30 9.27
CA ARG A 126 -16.33 5.68 9.60
C ARG A 126 -17.00 4.72 10.58
N GLU A 127 -16.73 3.42 10.46
CA GLU A 127 -17.28 2.42 11.39
C GLU A 127 -16.66 2.58 12.78
N LEU A 128 -15.35 2.81 12.88
CA LEU A 128 -14.70 3.10 14.14
C LEU A 128 -15.29 4.35 14.83
N ILE A 129 -15.49 5.44 14.07
CA ILE A 129 -16.12 6.67 14.60
C ILE A 129 -17.52 6.36 15.15
N ARG A 130 -18.31 5.54 14.45
CA ARG A 130 -19.64 5.12 14.95
C ARG A 130 -19.54 4.31 16.24
N MET A 131 -18.57 3.40 16.35
CA MET A 131 -18.33 2.63 17.55
C MET A 131 -17.96 3.52 18.74
N ILE A 132 -17.05 4.49 18.54
CA ILE A 132 -16.65 5.48 19.55
C ILE A 132 -17.86 6.27 20.04
N ARG A 133 -18.69 6.76 19.12
CA ARG A 133 -19.92 7.52 19.45
C ARG A 133 -20.92 6.64 20.20
N SER A 134 -21.14 5.40 19.76
CA SER A 134 -22.06 4.47 20.43
C SER A 134 -21.61 4.06 21.83
N ALA A 135 -20.31 4.04 22.06
CA ALA A 135 -19.71 3.80 23.38
C ALA A 135 -19.68 5.05 24.27
N HIS A 136 -20.21 6.18 23.79
CA HIS A 136 -20.21 7.48 24.49
C HIS A 136 -18.81 7.96 24.94
N ILE A 137 -17.78 7.60 24.16
CA ILE A 137 -16.40 8.04 24.39
C ILE A 137 -16.25 9.46 23.84
N SER A 138 -15.83 10.40 24.68
CA SER A 138 -15.50 11.78 24.29
C SER A 138 -14.00 11.90 24.01
N PRO A 139 -13.57 12.08 22.77
CA PRO A 139 -12.14 12.18 22.44
C PRO A 139 -11.43 13.32 23.18
N GLN A 140 -12.13 14.44 23.46
CA GLN A 140 -11.58 15.60 24.15
C GLN A 140 -11.18 15.32 25.61
N THR A 141 -11.67 14.24 26.22
CA THR A 141 -11.37 13.86 27.60
C THR A 141 -10.31 12.77 27.70
N LEU A 142 -9.81 12.28 26.56
CA LEU A 142 -8.77 11.26 26.54
C LEU A 142 -7.38 11.88 26.71
N VAL A 143 -6.49 11.11 27.31
CA VAL A 143 -5.07 11.44 27.38
C VAL A 143 -4.37 10.74 26.21
N ASP A 144 -3.46 11.45 25.57
CA ASP A 144 -2.66 10.88 24.49
C ASP A 144 -1.77 9.75 25.02
N VAL A 145 -1.77 8.65 24.31
CA VAL A 145 -0.94 7.48 24.60
C VAL A 145 -0.24 7.06 23.30
N GLU A 146 1.04 6.73 23.41
CA GLU A 146 1.77 6.17 22.26
C GLU A 146 1.19 4.81 21.85
N SER A 147 1.22 4.54 20.55
CA SER A 147 0.86 3.22 20.03
C SER A 147 1.90 2.17 20.45
N ASP A 148 1.45 0.92 20.57
CA ASP A 148 2.35 -0.19 20.78
C ASP A 148 3.26 -0.42 19.57
N ARG A 149 4.43 -1.04 19.81
CA ARG A 149 5.43 -1.29 18.77
C ARG A 149 5.72 -2.79 18.69
N PRO A 150 5.47 -3.43 17.54
CA PRO A 150 5.78 -4.86 17.43
C PRO A 150 7.29 -5.12 17.40
N MET A 151 8.05 -4.28 16.67
CA MET A 151 9.50 -4.30 16.55
C MET A 151 10.09 -2.89 16.77
N HIS A 152 9.78 -1.95 15.87
CA HIS A 152 10.24 -0.54 15.89
C HIS A 152 9.14 0.36 15.31
N GLU A 153 9.40 1.65 15.26
CA GLU A 153 8.52 2.63 14.62
C GLU A 153 8.54 2.50 13.09
N GLY A 154 7.46 2.91 12.44
CA GLY A 154 7.44 3.13 11.01
C GLY A 154 8.30 4.33 10.61
N THR A 155 8.77 4.33 9.37
CA THR A 155 9.56 5.43 8.79
C THR A 155 8.68 6.45 8.06
N GLY A 156 9.27 7.57 7.63
CA GLY A 156 8.58 8.53 6.78
C GLY A 156 8.07 7.94 5.46
N ALA A 157 8.69 6.86 4.97
CA ALA A 157 8.22 6.14 3.79
C ALA A 157 6.85 5.49 4.04
N GLY A 158 6.65 4.85 5.19
CA GLY A 158 5.35 4.30 5.60
C GLY A 158 4.28 5.38 5.74
N VAL A 159 4.65 6.58 6.22
CA VAL A 159 3.71 7.70 6.38
C VAL A 159 3.17 8.21 5.04
N ILE A 160 4.02 8.37 4.02
CA ILE A 160 3.59 8.86 2.70
C ILE A 160 2.82 7.83 1.87
N PHE A 161 2.84 6.57 2.28
CA PHE A 161 2.24 5.44 1.55
C PHE A 161 0.74 5.64 1.23
N GLY A 162 0.02 6.35 2.09
CA GLY A 162 -1.42 6.58 1.94
C GLY A 162 -1.80 7.62 0.88
N ALA A 163 -0.86 8.40 0.39
CA ALA A 163 -1.06 9.40 -0.65
C ALA A 163 -0.64 8.86 -2.02
N THR A 164 -1.28 9.36 -3.08
CA THR A 164 -0.91 8.99 -4.46
C THR A 164 0.54 9.38 -4.76
N GLY A 165 1.30 8.45 -5.33
CA GLY A 165 2.74 8.58 -5.58
C GLY A 165 3.63 8.23 -4.38
N GLY A 166 3.05 8.05 -3.19
CA GLY A 166 3.80 7.74 -1.98
C GLY A 166 4.41 6.34 -2.00
N VAL A 167 3.71 5.36 -2.54
CA VAL A 167 4.22 3.99 -2.70
C VAL A 167 5.39 4.00 -3.69
N MET A 168 5.23 4.67 -4.82
CA MET A 168 6.28 4.77 -5.84
C MET A 168 7.54 5.45 -5.30
N GLU A 169 7.41 6.61 -4.63
CA GLU A 169 8.56 7.28 -4.03
C GLU A 169 9.28 6.37 -3.03
N ALA A 170 8.53 5.73 -2.14
CA ALA A 170 9.09 4.85 -1.12
C ALA A 170 9.79 3.62 -1.73
N ALA A 171 9.18 2.98 -2.74
CA ALA A 171 9.75 1.83 -3.43
C ALA A 171 11.02 2.20 -4.22
N LEU A 172 11.04 3.37 -4.88
CA LEU A 172 12.22 3.86 -5.58
C LEU A 172 13.38 4.19 -4.62
N ARG A 173 13.07 4.76 -3.44
CA ARG A 173 14.07 5.00 -2.39
C ARG A 173 14.68 3.69 -1.89
N SER A 174 13.87 2.67 -1.69
CA SER A 174 14.33 1.33 -1.30
C SER A 174 15.15 0.67 -2.42
N ALA A 175 14.71 0.76 -3.67
CA ALA A 175 15.45 0.26 -4.82
C ALA A 175 16.83 0.94 -4.96
N TYR A 176 16.87 2.25 -4.77
CA TYR A 176 18.13 3.01 -4.76
C TYR A 176 19.07 2.48 -3.67
N TYR A 177 18.57 2.32 -2.44
CA TYR A 177 19.37 1.78 -1.33
C TYR A 177 19.88 0.37 -1.61
N ILE A 178 19.05 -0.51 -2.18
CA ILE A 178 19.45 -1.89 -2.54
C ILE A 178 20.59 -1.87 -3.57
N ILE A 179 20.55 -0.96 -4.53
CA ILE A 179 21.54 -0.88 -5.63
C ILE A 179 22.83 -0.16 -5.18
N LYS A 180 22.70 0.91 -4.39
CA LYS A 180 23.80 1.80 -4.03
C LYS A 180 24.43 1.50 -2.66
N GLY A 181 23.68 0.88 -1.74
CA GLY A 181 24.09 0.69 -0.35
C GLY A 181 24.01 1.94 0.53
N GLU A 182 23.42 3.03 0.01
CA GLU A 182 23.26 4.30 0.72
C GLU A 182 21.87 4.90 0.45
N ASN A 183 21.38 5.75 1.35
CA ASN A 183 20.10 6.42 1.17
C ASN A 183 20.20 7.50 0.06
N PRO A 184 19.15 7.64 -0.77
CA PRO A 184 19.09 8.72 -1.74
C PRO A 184 19.00 10.09 -1.04
N PRO A 185 19.35 11.20 -1.73
CA PRO A 185 19.08 12.55 -1.27
C PRO A 185 17.61 12.75 -0.86
N ALA A 186 17.33 13.68 0.04
CA ALA A 186 15.98 13.90 0.56
C ALA A 186 14.96 14.21 -0.54
N GLU A 187 15.37 15.01 -1.55
CA GLU A 187 14.54 15.45 -2.67
C GLU A 187 14.44 14.41 -3.80
N ALA A 188 15.20 13.30 -3.72
CA ALA A 188 15.16 12.29 -4.75
C ALA A 188 13.77 11.65 -4.81
N PHE A 189 13.29 11.43 -6.05
CA PHE A 189 12.02 10.76 -6.35
C PHE A 189 10.73 11.50 -5.95
N THR A 190 10.82 12.71 -5.36
CA THR A 190 9.64 13.50 -4.98
C THR A 190 8.76 13.90 -6.17
N ALA A 191 9.31 13.91 -7.39
CA ALA A 191 8.59 14.24 -8.62
C ALA A 191 7.33 13.39 -8.85
N VAL A 192 7.30 12.14 -8.37
CA VAL A 192 6.12 11.26 -8.49
C VAL A 192 4.96 11.68 -7.57
N ARG A 193 5.19 12.61 -6.65
CA ARG A 193 4.20 13.05 -5.66
C ARG A 193 3.95 14.57 -5.69
N SER A 194 4.97 15.37 -6.00
CA SER A 194 4.99 16.83 -5.82
C SER A 194 4.51 17.64 -7.01
N GLN A 195 4.52 17.06 -8.20
CA GLN A 195 3.97 17.72 -9.38
C GLN A 195 2.52 17.26 -9.49
N GLY A 196 1.57 18.17 -9.37
CA GLY A 196 0.14 17.86 -9.45
C GLY A 196 -0.19 16.95 -10.63
N PHE A 197 -1.15 16.06 -10.44
CA PHE A 197 -1.65 15.22 -11.53
C PHE A 197 -2.04 16.11 -12.71
N ASN A 198 -1.70 15.67 -13.91
CA ASN A 198 -2.25 16.27 -15.10
C ASN A 198 -3.78 16.16 -15.00
N GLU A 199 -4.48 17.29 -14.90
CA GLU A 199 -5.93 17.34 -14.70
C GLU A 199 -6.71 16.59 -15.79
N ASN A 200 -6.06 16.32 -16.94
CA ASN A 200 -6.70 15.71 -18.10
C ASN A 200 -6.68 14.18 -18.11
N ASP A 201 -5.68 13.51 -17.49
CA ASP A 201 -5.54 12.07 -17.58
C ASP A 201 -5.26 11.36 -16.25
N GLY A 202 -5.05 12.10 -15.16
CA GLY A 202 -4.81 11.54 -13.82
C GLY A 202 -3.57 10.66 -13.74
N VAL A 203 -2.61 10.85 -14.64
CA VAL A 203 -1.34 10.13 -14.72
C VAL A 203 -0.19 11.11 -14.47
N GLN A 204 0.75 10.70 -13.66
CA GLN A 204 2.01 11.41 -13.44
C GLN A 204 3.16 10.52 -13.86
N GLU A 205 3.99 11.02 -14.78
CA GLU A 205 5.14 10.30 -15.31
C GLU A 205 6.43 10.89 -14.76
N ALA A 206 7.40 10.04 -14.47
CA ALA A 206 8.73 10.46 -14.08
C ALA A 206 9.79 9.44 -14.51
N ASN A 207 10.96 9.95 -14.88
CA ASN A 207 12.12 9.14 -15.21
C ASN A 207 13.22 9.43 -14.20
N PHE A 208 13.83 8.38 -13.67
CA PHE A 208 14.89 8.48 -12.68
C PHE A 208 16.15 7.76 -13.15
N GLN A 209 17.31 8.35 -12.79
CA GLN A 209 18.60 7.74 -13.04
C GLN A 209 19.12 7.08 -11.75
N ILE A 210 19.40 5.78 -11.83
CA ILE A 210 20.11 5.05 -10.78
C ILE A 210 21.35 4.44 -11.41
N ASN A 211 22.51 5.01 -11.18
CA ASN A 211 23.74 4.76 -11.98
C ASN A 211 23.49 5.09 -13.46
N ASP A 212 23.85 4.16 -14.36
CA ASP A 212 23.65 4.27 -15.81
C ASP A 212 22.27 3.72 -16.24
N ILE A 213 21.40 3.42 -15.27
CA ILE A 213 20.09 2.81 -15.51
C ILE A 213 19.01 3.89 -15.43
N THR A 214 18.19 4.01 -16.49
CA THR A 214 16.99 4.84 -16.47
C THR A 214 15.80 3.98 -16.05
N VAL A 215 15.11 4.37 -14.97
CA VAL A 215 13.86 3.79 -14.53
C VAL A 215 12.72 4.72 -14.93
N ARG A 216 11.80 4.22 -15.74
CA ARG A 216 10.60 4.94 -16.22
C ARG A 216 9.42 4.55 -15.37
N THR A 217 8.76 5.54 -14.79
CA THR A 217 7.65 5.29 -13.85
C THR A 217 6.41 6.06 -14.23
N ALA A 218 5.26 5.51 -13.88
CA ALA A 218 4.00 6.23 -13.90
C ALA A 218 3.22 6.00 -12.59
N VAL A 219 2.55 7.04 -12.14
CA VAL A 219 1.60 6.99 -11.03
C VAL A 219 0.24 7.35 -11.59
N VAL A 220 -0.76 6.49 -11.41
CA VAL A 220 -2.10 6.72 -11.92
C VAL A 220 -3.14 6.66 -10.80
N SER A 221 -4.05 7.62 -10.82
CA SER A 221 -5.16 7.75 -9.86
C SER A 221 -6.50 7.59 -10.57
N GLY A 222 -7.34 6.70 -10.02
CA GLY A 222 -8.64 6.37 -10.59
C GLY A 222 -8.61 5.26 -11.64
N LEU A 223 -9.58 4.34 -11.59
CA LEU A 223 -9.61 3.14 -12.46
C LEU A 223 -9.96 3.45 -13.93
N GLY A 224 -10.64 4.58 -14.18
CA GLY A 224 -10.86 5.07 -15.55
C GLY A 224 -9.55 5.42 -16.23
N ASN A 225 -8.74 6.25 -15.58
CA ASN A 225 -7.40 6.65 -16.05
C ASN A 225 -6.48 5.44 -16.18
N THR A 226 -6.54 4.52 -15.23
CA THR A 226 -5.79 3.26 -15.26
C THR A 226 -6.11 2.44 -16.50
N ARG A 227 -7.39 2.35 -16.90
CA ARG A 227 -7.79 1.63 -18.11
C ARG A 227 -7.16 2.24 -19.36
N GLU A 228 -7.15 3.55 -19.48
CA GLU A 228 -6.54 4.24 -20.62
C GLU A 228 -5.02 4.08 -20.61
N LEU A 229 -4.38 4.17 -19.45
CA LEU A 229 -2.95 3.93 -19.33
C LEU A 229 -2.57 2.51 -19.78
N ILE A 230 -3.31 1.49 -19.33
CA ILE A 230 -3.08 0.11 -19.77
C ILE A 230 -3.20 -0.04 -21.29
N ARG A 231 -4.21 0.58 -21.91
CA ARG A 231 -4.37 0.55 -23.37
C ARG A 231 -3.18 1.16 -24.10
N LYS A 232 -2.65 2.28 -23.61
CA LYS A 232 -1.44 2.90 -24.16
C LYS A 232 -0.21 2.01 -24.01
N ILE A 233 -0.06 1.34 -22.85
CA ILE A 233 1.01 0.35 -22.63
C ILE A 233 0.87 -0.83 -23.58
N GLU A 234 -0.33 -1.36 -23.78
CA GLU A 234 -0.58 -2.50 -24.66
C GLU A 234 -0.39 -2.18 -26.15
N SER A 235 -0.75 -0.97 -26.56
CA SER A 235 -0.53 -0.51 -27.95
C SER A 235 0.94 -0.16 -28.23
N GLY A 236 1.79 -0.08 -27.21
CA GLY A 236 3.19 0.35 -27.33
C GLY A 236 3.37 1.84 -27.49
N GLU A 237 2.33 2.65 -27.25
CA GLU A 237 2.41 4.12 -27.28
C GLU A 237 3.29 4.66 -26.14
N VAL A 238 3.23 4.01 -24.95
CA VAL A 238 4.05 4.35 -23.79
C VAL A 238 4.73 3.11 -23.22
N HIS A 239 5.87 3.34 -22.55
CA HIS A 239 6.60 2.26 -21.89
C HIS A 239 7.08 2.72 -20.52
N TYR A 240 6.78 1.92 -19.51
CA TYR A 240 7.23 2.09 -18.13
C TYR A 240 7.87 0.81 -17.60
N ASP A 241 8.68 0.96 -16.58
CA ASP A 241 9.31 -0.13 -15.86
C ASP A 241 8.53 -0.45 -14.57
N PHE A 242 7.95 0.60 -13.93
CA PHE A 242 7.14 0.47 -12.72
C PHE A 242 5.94 1.41 -12.74
N VAL A 243 4.77 0.92 -12.37
CA VAL A 243 3.51 1.68 -12.35
C VAL A 243 2.81 1.54 -11.00
N GLU A 244 2.59 2.67 -10.32
CA GLU A 244 1.71 2.73 -9.16
C GLU A 244 0.27 2.96 -9.60
N VAL A 245 -0.66 2.19 -9.05
CA VAL A 245 -2.10 2.36 -9.30
C VAL A 245 -2.87 2.54 -8.00
N MET A 246 -3.55 3.67 -7.86
CA MET A 246 -4.50 3.95 -6.80
C MET A 246 -5.93 4.04 -7.37
N ALA A 247 -6.84 3.20 -6.86
CA ALA A 247 -8.22 3.21 -7.30
C ALA A 247 -8.98 4.47 -6.86
N CYS A 248 -8.62 5.02 -5.70
CA CYS A 248 -9.25 6.23 -5.14
C CYS A 248 -8.47 7.48 -5.56
N PRO A 249 -9.15 8.55 -5.99
CA PRO A 249 -8.49 9.85 -6.19
C PRO A 249 -7.77 10.34 -4.93
N GLY A 250 -6.55 10.84 -5.09
CA GLY A 250 -5.72 11.29 -3.97
C GLY A 250 -5.05 10.18 -3.16
N GLY A 251 -5.37 8.89 -3.43
CA GLY A 251 -4.84 7.74 -2.71
C GLY A 251 -5.75 7.25 -1.58
N CYS A 252 -5.19 6.47 -0.65
CA CYS A 252 -5.94 5.87 0.46
C CYS A 252 -6.52 6.92 1.42
N VAL A 253 -5.90 8.08 1.55
CA VAL A 253 -6.41 9.20 2.37
C VAL A 253 -7.78 9.69 1.89
N GLY A 254 -8.08 9.58 0.59
CA GLY A 254 -9.39 9.83 -0.01
C GLY A 254 -10.27 8.59 -0.14
N GLY A 255 -9.95 7.52 0.58
CA GLY A 255 -10.61 6.23 0.45
C GLY A 255 -12.09 6.23 0.87
N GLY A 256 -12.88 5.35 0.26
CA GLY A 256 -14.33 5.24 0.51
C GLY A 256 -14.72 4.81 1.93
N GLY A 257 -13.76 4.50 2.80
CA GLY A 257 -13.97 4.25 4.23
C GLY A 257 -13.77 5.46 5.14
N GLN A 258 -13.28 6.59 4.60
CA GLN A 258 -13.11 7.84 5.32
C GLN A 258 -14.45 8.57 5.52
N PRO A 259 -14.53 9.44 6.54
CA PRO A 259 -15.65 10.38 6.64
C PRO A 259 -15.84 11.18 5.35
N ILE A 260 -17.08 11.48 5.03
CA ILE A 260 -17.41 12.41 3.94
C ILE A 260 -17.31 13.81 4.53
N HIS A 261 -16.50 14.65 3.91
CA HIS A 261 -16.37 16.06 4.26
C HIS A 261 -17.28 16.87 3.34
N ASP A 262 -18.07 17.76 3.88
CA ASP A 262 -19.05 18.60 3.14
C ASP A 262 -18.35 19.82 2.47
N GLY A 263 -17.12 19.65 2.00
CA GLY A 263 -16.39 20.67 1.24
C GLY A 263 -15.74 21.78 2.06
N GLU A 264 -15.64 21.62 3.37
CA GLU A 264 -14.76 22.42 4.21
C GLU A 264 -13.42 21.68 4.35
N GLU A 265 -12.45 22.06 3.51
CA GLU A 265 -11.04 21.74 3.69
C GLU A 265 -10.35 22.76 4.60
#